data_e7b916d578a58f3cb0c2df22b1f7c5ab
#
_entry.id   e7b916d578a58f3cb0c2df22b1f7c5ab
#
_cell.length_a   1.000
_cell.length_b   1.000
_cell.length_c   1.000
_cell.angle_alpha   90.00
_cell.angle_beta   90.00
_cell.angle_gamma   90.00
#
_symmetry.space_group_name_H-M   'P 1'
#
loop_
_entity.id
_entity.type
_entity.pdbx_description
1 polymer ?
#
loop_
_entity_poly.entity_id
_entity_poly.type
_entity_poly.pdbx_seq_one_letter_code
_entity_poly.pdbx_strand_id
1 'polypeptide(L)' 'MKCLVTGGAGFIGSHLVERLLQDGHQVVALDNLAVGRLANIAHLQDREDFRFAQVDLADLVAGDP' A
#
# COMPACT_ATOMS: atom_id res chain seq x y z
N MET A 1 2.22 -10.49 11.33
CA MET A 1 1.10 -9.57 11.50
C MET A 1 0.67 -9.05 10.14
N LYS A 2 -0.60 -8.78 9.95
CA LYS A 2 -1.09 -8.12 8.74
C LYS A 2 -1.13 -6.62 8.98
N CYS A 3 -0.55 -5.87 8.07
CA CYS A 3 -0.48 -4.42 8.16
C CYS A 3 -1.18 -3.78 6.96
N LEU A 4 -1.91 -2.71 7.21
CA LEU A 4 -2.54 -1.91 6.17
C LEU A 4 -1.82 -0.58 6.11
N VAL A 5 -1.30 -0.23 4.93
CA VAL A 5 -0.58 1.03 4.73
C VAL A 5 -1.34 1.87 3.72
N THR A 6 -1.91 2.98 4.18
CA THR A 6 -2.53 3.96 3.29
C THR A 6 -1.44 4.86 2.71
N GLY A 7 -1.56 5.22 1.44
CA GLY A 7 -0.51 5.97 0.76
C GLY A 7 0.72 5.11 0.46
N GLY A 8 0.53 3.79 0.33
CA GLY A 8 1.65 2.84 0.21
C GLY A 8 2.49 2.98 -1.06
N ALA A 9 1.98 3.65 -2.10
CA ALA A 9 2.74 3.90 -3.31
C ALA A 9 3.46 5.25 -3.28
N GLY A 10 3.28 6.06 -2.24
CA GLY A 10 4.04 7.29 -2.04
C GLY A 10 5.46 6.99 -1.62
N PHE A 11 6.30 8.03 -1.62
CA PHE A 11 7.72 7.84 -1.28
C PHE A 11 7.91 7.29 0.13
N ILE A 12 7.29 7.95 1.11
CA ILE A 12 7.43 7.52 2.51
C ILE A 12 6.70 6.21 2.74
N GLY A 13 5.47 6.10 2.20
CA GLY A 13 4.66 4.89 2.38
C GLY A 13 5.31 3.65 1.79
N SER A 14 5.95 3.78 0.62
CA SER A 14 6.63 2.64 0.00
C SER A 14 7.81 2.16 0.84
N HIS A 15 8.54 3.06 1.47
CA HIS A 15 9.64 2.70 2.37
C HIS A 15 9.11 2.00 3.62
N LEU A 16 7.98 2.46 4.16
CA LEU A 16 7.35 1.79 5.29
C LEU A 16 6.92 0.37 4.92
N VAL A 17 6.32 0.20 3.74
CA VAL A 17 5.92 -1.11 3.25
C VAL A 17 7.13 -2.05 3.20
N GLU A 18 8.23 -1.59 2.63
CA GLU A 18 9.44 -2.40 2.55
C GLU A 18 9.95 -2.82 3.92
N ARG A 19 9.93 -1.90 4.88
CA ARG A 19 10.41 -2.19 6.24
C ARG A 19 9.51 -3.23 6.91
N LEU A 20 8.19 -3.10 6.76
CA LEU A 20 7.27 -4.06 7.35
C LEU A 20 7.46 -5.44 6.74
N LEU A 21 7.69 -5.52 5.43
CA LEU A 21 7.95 -6.80 4.78
C LEU A 21 9.26 -7.41 5.27
N GLN A 22 10.30 -6.60 5.46
CA GLN A 22 11.57 -7.07 6.01
C GLN A 22 11.40 -7.64 7.41
N ASP A 23 10.50 -7.08 8.20
CA ASP A 23 10.22 -7.52 9.55
C ASP A 23 9.30 -8.76 9.59
N GLY A 24 8.93 -9.31 8.43
CA GLY A 24 8.15 -10.54 8.36
C GLY A 24 6.65 -10.36 8.40
N HIS A 25 6.16 -9.14 8.21
CA HIS A 25 4.73 -8.87 8.19
C HIS A 25 4.14 -9.05 6.79
N GLN A 26 2.83 -9.32 6.72
CA GLN A 26 2.07 -9.22 5.50
C GLN A 26 1.54 -7.80 5.37
N VAL A 27 1.62 -7.22 4.18
CA VAL A 27 1.26 -5.82 3.97
C VAL A 27 0.25 -5.70 2.83
N VAL A 28 -0.81 -4.95 3.09
CA VAL A 28 -1.73 -4.47 2.07
C VAL A 28 -1.55 -2.96 1.96
N ALA A 29 -1.16 -2.49 0.78
CA ALA A 29 -0.97 -1.07 0.52
C ALA A 29 -2.17 -0.53 -0.25
N LEU A 30 -2.71 0.59 0.22
CA LEU A 30 -3.81 1.29 -0.45
C LEU A 30 -3.32 2.66 -0.89
N ASP A 31 -3.63 3.03 -2.14
CA ASP A 31 -3.25 4.33 -2.66
C ASP A 31 -4.16 4.67 -3.83
N ASN A 32 -4.51 5.94 -3.98
CA ASN A 32 -5.26 6.40 -5.14
C ASN A 32 -4.34 6.84 -6.28
N LEU A 33 -3.03 6.81 -6.07
CA LEU A 33 -2.01 7.21 -7.04
C LEU A 33 -2.06 8.67 -7.45
N ALA A 34 -2.75 9.51 -6.67
CA ALA A 34 -2.76 10.95 -6.95
C ALA A 34 -1.37 11.58 -6.79
N VAL A 35 -0.62 11.11 -5.79
CA VAL A 35 0.74 11.55 -5.52
C VAL A 35 1.73 10.40 -5.65
N GLY A 36 1.31 9.20 -5.22
CA GLY A 36 2.14 8.01 -5.30
C GLY A 36 2.29 7.48 -6.72
N ARG A 37 3.26 6.59 -6.91
CA ARG A 37 3.54 6.00 -8.21
C ARG A 37 3.68 4.48 -8.08
N LEU A 38 3.11 3.75 -9.02
CA LEU A 38 3.27 2.29 -9.06
C LEU A 38 4.74 1.89 -9.13
N ALA A 39 5.60 2.72 -9.76
CA ALA A 39 7.02 2.42 -9.83
C ALA A 39 7.67 2.26 -8.45
N ASN A 40 7.14 2.93 -7.43
CA ASN A 40 7.68 2.86 -6.09
C ASN A 40 7.49 1.47 -5.44
N ILE A 41 6.53 0.70 -5.92
CA ILE A 41 6.19 -0.61 -5.35
C ILE A 41 6.25 -1.72 -6.40
N ALA A 42 6.67 -1.43 -7.62
CA ALA A 42 6.67 -2.41 -8.70
C ALA A 42 7.52 -3.64 -8.36
N HIS A 43 8.62 -3.44 -7.65
CA HIS A 43 9.52 -4.52 -7.25
C HIS A 43 8.92 -5.45 -6.18
N LEU A 44 7.78 -5.07 -5.60
CA LEU A 44 7.12 -5.87 -4.56
C LEU A 44 5.96 -6.70 -5.10
N GLN A 45 5.59 -6.51 -6.37
CA GLN A 45 4.36 -7.09 -6.93
C GLN A 45 4.34 -8.62 -6.92
N ASP A 46 5.50 -9.25 -7.02
CA ASP A 46 5.60 -10.71 -7.05
C ASP A 46 5.66 -11.36 -5.66
N ARG A 47 5.68 -10.56 -4.61
CA ARG A 47 5.75 -11.10 -3.25
C ARG A 47 4.41 -11.65 -2.81
N GLU A 48 4.43 -12.80 -2.13
CA GLU A 48 3.21 -13.40 -1.58
C GLU A 48 2.68 -12.65 -0.37
N ASP A 49 3.56 -11.94 0.33
CA ASP A 49 3.23 -11.20 1.55
C ASP A 49 2.85 -9.73 1.28
N PHE A 50 2.72 -9.35 0.00
CA PHE A 50 2.37 -7.99 -0.39
C PHE A 50 1.17 -7.98 -1.33
N ARG A 51 0.25 -7.05 -1.08
CA ARG A 51 -0.89 -6.76 -1.96
C ARG A 51 -1.01 -5.25 -2.13
N PHE A 52 -1.39 -4.83 -3.33
CA PHE A 52 -1.67 -3.43 -3.60
C PHE A 52 -3.09 -3.30 -4.13
N ALA A 53 -3.82 -2.29 -3.62
CA ALA A 53 -5.13 -1.94 -4.13
C ALA A 53 -5.17 -0.45 -4.42
N GLN A 54 -5.59 -0.10 -5.62
CA GLN A 54 -5.78 1.31 -5.99
C GLN A 54 -7.18 1.71 -5.55
N VAL A 55 -7.26 2.46 -4.46
CA VAL A 55 -8.54 2.94 -3.92
C VAL A 55 -8.38 4.38 -3.48
N ASP A 56 -9.47 5.13 -3.58
CA ASP A 56 -9.56 6.45 -2.99
C ASP A 56 -10.21 6.30 -1.62
N LEU A 57 -9.51 6.74 -0.57
CA LEU A 57 -10.03 6.65 0.79
C LEU A 57 -11.34 7.41 0.94
N ALA A 58 -11.54 8.47 0.15
CA ALA A 58 -12.81 9.19 0.16
C ALA A 58 -13.96 8.30 -0.29
N ASP A 59 -13.71 7.40 -1.23
CA ASP A 59 -14.73 6.44 -1.69
C ASP A 59 -15.10 5.46 -0.59
N LEU A 60 -14.12 5.05 0.22
CA LEU A 60 -14.38 4.14 1.34
C LEU A 60 -15.24 4.81 2.41
N VAL A 61 -15.01 6.09 2.66
CA VAL A 61 -15.78 6.86 3.64
C VAL A 61 -17.16 7.20 3.09
N ALA A 62 -17.21 7.66 1.84
CA ALA A 62 -18.45 8.08 1.19
C ALA A 62 -19.39 6.92 0.89
N GLY A 63 -18.85 5.71 0.79
CA GLY A 63 -19.66 4.53 0.58
C GLY A 63 -20.46 4.10 1.80
N ASP A 64 -20.19 4.70 2.94
CA ASP A 64 -20.90 4.40 4.18
C ASP A 64 -22.13 5.30 4.28
N PRO A 65 -23.33 4.73 4.27
CA PRO A 65 -24.55 5.53 4.36
C PRO A 65 -24.74 6.16 5.74
#